data_c01b83fa0b246b5787467ed54b4250f9
#
_entry.id   c01b83fa0b246b5787467ed54b4250f9
#
_cell.length_a   1.000
_cell.length_b   1.000
_cell.length_c   1.000
_cell.angle_alpha   90.00
_cell.angle_beta   90.00
_cell.angle_gamma   90.00
#
_symmetry.space_group_name_H-M   'P 1'
#
loop_
_entity.id
_entity.type
_entity.pdbx_description
1 polymer ?
#
loop_
_entity_poly.entity_id
_entity_poly.type
_entity_poly.pdbx_seq_one_letter_code
_entity_poly.pdbx_strand_id
1 'polypeptide(L)'
;RLVGSEMCIRDSADTDGAHIQVLLLTFFFKYMRPLVQAGRVFIALPPLYKLEKGKGKSKKVEYAWTDDELEKLQKQLGKGFILQRYKGLGEMNPEQLWETTMNPETRTLIRVQIDDEVRSSKRVTTLMGDKVAPRREWIENHVEFGMQEDQSILDNTEVQILDTEEDDEEEVN
;
A
#
# COMPACT_ATOMS: atom_id res chain seq x y z
N ARG A 1 8.73 -5.54 -30.84
CA ARG A 1 7.99 -6.77 -30.53
C ARG A 1 8.34 -7.16 -29.09
N LEU A 2 7.48 -6.75 -28.13
CA LEU A 2 7.61 -7.09 -26.72
C LEU A 2 7.06 -8.50 -26.49
N VAL A 3 7.73 -9.50 -27.00
CA VAL A 3 7.38 -10.91 -26.73
C VAL A 3 8.04 -11.28 -25.40
N GLY A 4 7.21 -11.58 -24.40
CA GLY A 4 7.68 -11.99 -23.07
C GLY A 4 7.86 -10.88 -22.04
N SER A 5 7.51 -9.62 -22.37
CA SER A 5 7.57 -8.51 -21.40
C SER A 5 6.35 -8.49 -20.50
N GLU A 6 6.58 -8.42 -19.22
CA GLU A 6 5.58 -8.21 -18.17
C GLU A 6 5.76 -6.82 -17.58
N MET A 7 4.63 -6.15 -17.30
CA MET A 7 4.61 -4.87 -16.60
C MET A 7 4.17 -5.11 -15.16
N CYS A 8 5.08 -4.88 -14.23
CA CYS A 8 4.80 -5.04 -12.81
C CYS A 8 4.74 -3.66 -12.14
N ILE A 9 3.60 -3.35 -11.55
CA ILE A 9 3.41 -2.17 -10.71
C ILE A 9 3.90 -2.53 -9.32
N ARG A 10 4.90 -1.79 -8.82
CA ARG A 10 5.46 -1.96 -7.48
C ARG A 10 5.28 -0.66 -6.73
N ASP A 11 4.60 -0.72 -5.62
CA ASP A 11 4.32 0.47 -4.83
C ASP A 11 4.31 0.18 -3.33
N SER A 12 4.30 1.27 -2.55
CA SER A 12 4.19 1.23 -1.10
C SER A 12 2.89 0.58 -0.62
N ALA A 13 2.94 0.00 0.56
CA ALA A 13 1.75 -0.54 1.24
C ALA A 13 0.91 0.54 1.95
N ASP A 14 1.28 1.82 1.82
CA ASP A 14 0.58 2.96 2.39
C ASP A 14 -0.49 3.55 1.43
N THR A 15 -1.21 4.58 1.90
CA THR A 15 -2.26 5.25 1.12
C THR A 15 -1.74 5.95 -0.13
N ASP A 16 -0.52 6.50 -0.08
CA ASP A 16 0.10 7.19 -1.22
C ASP A 16 0.48 6.19 -2.29
N GLY A 17 1.02 5.03 -1.90
CA GLY A 17 1.29 3.92 -2.81
C GLY A 17 0.03 3.40 -3.49
N ALA A 18 -1.06 3.21 -2.75
CA ALA A 18 -2.34 2.81 -3.32
C ALA A 18 -2.85 3.82 -4.36
N HIS A 19 -2.67 5.12 -4.13
CA HIS A 19 -3.04 6.16 -5.08
C HIS A 19 -2.20 6.10 -6.36
N ILE A 20 -0.87 5.97 -6.26
CA ILE A 20 0.02 5.81 -7.42
C ILE A 20 -0.35 4.55 -8.21
N GLN A 21 -0.63 3.44 -7.53
CA GLN A 21 -1.06 2.19 -8.14
C GLN A 21 -2.33 2.40 -8.98
N VAL A 22 -3.35 3.08 -8.43
CA VAL A 22 -4.60 3.37 -9.15
C VAL A 22 -4.38 4.29 -10.34
N LEU A 23 -3.48 5.28 -10.23
CA LEU A 23 -3.10 6.14 -11.36
C LEU A 23 -2.45 5.33 -12.50
N LEU A 24 -1.51 4.44 -12.17
CA LEU A 24 -0.87 3.56 -13.16
C LEU A 24 -1.86 2.59 -13.80
N LEU A 25 -2.75 1.97 -13.00
CA LEU A 25 -3.81 1.12 -13.53
C LEU A 25 -4.74 1.88 -14.48
N THR A 26 -5.09 3.12 -14.13
CA THR A 26 -5.89 4.00 -14.98
C THR A 26 -5.18 4.31 -16.30
N PHE A 27 -3.87 4.58 -16.25
CA PHE A 27 -3.05 4.79 -17.44
C PHE A 27 -3.04 3.55 -18.34
N PHE A 28 -2.75 2.37 -17.79
CA PHE A 28 -2.77 1.12 -18.57
C PHE A 28 -4.15 0.84 -19.15
N PHE A 29 -5.21 1.05 -18.39
CA PHE A 29 -6.58 0.83 -18.84
C PHE A 29 -6.95 1.78 -19.99
N LYS A 30 -6.60 3.07 -19.91
CA LYS A 30 -6.96 4.08 -20.93
C LYS A 30 -6.10 3.98 -22.19
N TYR A 31 -4.79 3.80 -22.04
CA TYR A 31 -3.83 3.99 -23.14
C TYR A 31 -3.17 2.70 -23.61
N MET A 32 -3.14 1.66 -22.77
CA MET A 32 -2.47 0.40 -23.06
C MET A 32 -3.38 -0.82 -22.79
N ARG A 33 -4.66 -0.68 -23.05
CA ARG A 33 -5.68 -1.72 -22.82
C ARG A 33 -5.31 -3.07 -23.41
N PRO A 34 -4.73 -3.22 -24.61
CA PRO A 34 -4.31 -4.51 -25.14
C PRO A 34 -3.32 -5.27 -24.25
N LEU A 35 -2.49 -4.57 -23.46
CA LEU A 35 -1.59 -5.23 -22.50
C LEU A 35 -2.37 -5.82 -21.31
N VAL A 36 -3.39 -5.12 -20.83
CA VAL A 36 -4.24 -5.60 -19.74
C VAL A 36 -5.07 -6.80 -20.22
N GLN A 37 -5.68 -6.70 -21.40
CA GLN A 37 -6.44 -7.82 -22.02
C GLN A 37 -5.57 -9.05 -22.29
N ALA A 38 -4.32 -8.85 -22.67
CA ALA A 38 -3.36 -9.92 -22.86
C ALA A 38 -2.83 -10.52 -21.52
N GLY A 39 -3.28 -10.00 -20.36
CA GLY A 39 -2.87 -10.47 -19.04
C GLY A 39 -1.39 -10.23 -18.74
N ARG A 40 -0.82 -9.15 -19.26
CA ARG A 40 0.61 -8.80 -19.09
C ARG A 40 0.88 -7.72 -18.08
N VAL A 41 -0.15 -7.24 -17.39
CA VAL A 41 -0.05 -6.25 -16.31
C VAL A 41 -0.24 -6.96 -14.98
N PHE A 42 0.69 -6.73 -14.06
CA PHE A 42 0.71 -7.35 -12.74
C PHE A 42 0.94 -6.29 -11.66
N ILE A 43 0.45 -6.57 -10.47
CA ILE A 43 0.76 -5.84 -9.25
C ILE A 43 1.66 -6.73 -8.41
N ALA A 44 2.85 -6.27 -8.06
CA ALA A 44 3.73 -6.95 -7.12
C ALA A 44 3.34 -6.61 -5.70
N LEU A 45 3.15 -7.62 -4.87
CA LEU A 45 2.79 -7.46 -3.46
C LEU A 45 4.05 -7.48 -2.60
N PRO A 46 4.44 -6.34 -1.98
CA PRO A 46 5.47 -6.35 -0.96
C PRO A 46 4.93 -6.98 0.33
N PRO A 47 5.80 -7.57 1.18
CA PRO A 47 5.40 -8.04 2.49
C PRO A 47 5.05 -6.86 3.40
N LEU A 48 4.09 -7.06 4.30
CA LEU A 48 3.73 -6.09 5.33
C LEU A 48 4.64 -6.18 6.54
N TYR A 49 5.14 -7.37 6.85
CA TYR A 49 5.92 -7.64 8.04
C TYR A 49 7.20 -8.40 7.75
N LYS A 50 8.23 -8.08 8.52
CA LYS A 50 9.49 -8.80 8.56
C LYS A 50 9.76 -9.23 9.99
N LEU A 51 10.05 -10.51 10.19
CA LEU A 51 10.44 -11.08 11.46
C LEU A 51 11.91 -11.52 11.41
N GLU A 52 12.71 -11.05 12.35
CA GLU A 52 14.11 -11.43 12.44
C GLU A 52 14.36 -12.14 13.78
N LYS A 53 14.98 -13.32 13.72
CA LYS A 53 15.39 -14.05 14.91
C LYS A 53 16.85 -14.49 14.81
N GLY A 54 17.59 -14.33 15.91
CA GLY A 54 19.00 -14.70 15.99
C GLY A 54 19.95 -13.53 15.77
N LYS A 55 21.25 -13.79 15.88
CA LYS A 55 22.33 -12.81 15.71
C LYS A 55 23.41 -13.36 14.77
N GLY A 56 24.05 -12.48 13.99
CA GLY A 56 25.16 -12.83 13.12
C GLY A 56 24.79 -13.86 12.04
N LYS A 57 25.57 -14.91 11.89
CA LYS A 57 25.40 -15.95 10.86
C LYS A 57 24.16 -16.85 11.06
N SER A 58 23.59 -16.85 12.27
CA SER A 58 22.37 -17.61 12.60
C SER A 58 21.09 -16.78 12.50
N LYS A 59 21.17 -15.62 11.89
CA LYS A 59 20.03 -14.73 11.67
C LYS A 59 19.06 -15.38 10.69
N LYS A 60 17.83 -15.64 11.15
CA LYS A 60 16.71 -16.09 10.33
C LYS A 60 15.80 -14.92 10.06
N VAL A 61 15.44 -14.70 8.80
CA VAL A 61 14.51 -13.67 8.35
C VAL A 61 13.32 -14.35 7.71
N GLU A 62 12.14 -13.97 8.13
CA GLU A 62 10.86 -14.43 7.58
C GLU A 62 9.99 -13.22 7.24
N TYR A 63 9.17 -13.37 6.21
CA TYR A 63 8.26 -12.32 5.76
C TYR A 63 6.81 -12.78 5.88
N ALA A 64 5.91 -11.84 6.18
CA ALA A 64 4.47 -12.06 6.18
C ALA A 64 3.75 -10.99 5.37
N TRP A 65 2.78 -11.43 4.58
CA TRP A 65 1.95 -10.57 3.72
C TRP A 65 0.60 -10.26 4.34
N THR A 66 0.17 -11.06 5.33
CA THR A 66 -1.10 -10.90 6.04
C THR A 66 -0.90 -11.02 7.54
N ASP A 67 -1.87 -10.52 8.31
CA ASP A 67 -1.87 -10.65 9.79
C ASP A 67 -1.97 -12.11 10.22
N ASP A 68 -2.73 -12.94 9.50
CA ASP A 68 -2.84 -14.39 9.77
C ASP A 68 -1.50 -15.11 9.59
N GLU A 69 -0.72 -14.73 8.57
CA GLU A 69 0.63 -15.26 8.36
C GLU A 69 1.58 -14.81 9.47
N LEU A 70 1.47 -13.54 9.87
CA LEU A 70 2.23 -13.00 10.99
C LEU A 70 2.00 -13.80 12.26
N GLU A 71 0.75 -14.08 12.63
CA GLU A 71 0.43 -14.89 13.82
C GLU A 71 1.01 -16.30 13.75
N LYS A 72 0.93 -16.94 12.57
CA LYS A 72 1.51 -18.27 12.37
C LYS A 72 3.02 -18.27 12.55
N LEU A 73 3.70 -17.28 11.95
CA LEU A 73 5.15 -17.14 12.08
C LEU A 73 5.58 -16.80 13.51
N GLN A 74 4.83 -15.97 14.22
CA GLN A 74 5.09 -15.67 15.63
C GLN A 74 5.00 -16.93 16.51
N LYS A 75 3.99 -17.78 16.29
CA LYS A 75 3.84 -19.06 16.99
C LYS A 75 4.99 -20.02 16.67
N GLN A 76 5.46 -20.06 15.44
CA GLN A 76 6.59 -20.92 15.02
C GLN A 76 7.94 -20.42 15.55
N LEU A 77 8.18 -19.13 15.51
CA LEU A 77 9.44 -18.53 15.95
C LEU A 77 9.55 -18.49 17.49
N GLY A 78 8.43 -18.48 18.22
CA GLY A 78 8.38 -18.34 19.66
C GLY A 78 8.88 -16.96 20.11
N LYS A 79 9.45 -16.85 21.30
CA LYS A 79 9.93 -15.57 21.86
C LYS A 79 11.31 -15.16 21.31
N GLY A 80 11.60 -13.84 21.33
CA GLY A 80 12.92 -13.29 21.03
C GLY A 80 13.17 -12.99 19.55
N PHE A 81 12.14 -12.70 18.78
CA PHE A 81 12.24 -12.15 17.44
C PHE A 81 12.07 -10.62 17.47
N ILE A 82 12.59 -9.95 16.45
CA ILE A 82 12.36 -8.53 16.16
C ILE A 82 11.34 -8.45 15.03
N LEU A 83 10.25 -7.71 15.26
CA LEU A 83 9.20 -7.46 14.29
C LEU A 83 9.39 -6.06 13.70
N GLN A 84 9.43 -5.96 12.37
CA GLN A 84 9.40 -4.72 11.62
C GLN A 84 8.17 -4.72 10.72
N ARG A 85 7.37 -3.65 10.76
CA ARG A 85 6.28 -3.43 9.82
C ARG A 85 6.77 -2.48 8.73
N TYR A 86 6.61 -2.86 7.47
CA TYR A 86 6.92 -2.00 6.34
C TYR A 86 5.74 -1.07 6.02
N LYS A 87 6.02 0.21 5.89
CA LYS A 87 5.06 1.22 5.43
C LYS A 87 5.25 1.53 3.95
N GLY A 88 6.45 1.30 3.40
CA GLY A 88 6.77 1.56 2.01
C GLY A 88 8.00 0.81 1.53
N LEU A 89 8.15 0.71 0.21
CA LEU A 89 9.30 0.05 -0.44
C LEU A 89 10.63 0.75 -0.15
N GLY A 90 10.63 2.04 0.18
CA GLY A 90 11.82 2.80 0.55
C GLY A 90 12.46 2.37 1.87
N GLU A 91 11.75 1.59 2.69
CA GLU A 91 12.29 1.00 3.93
C GLU A 91 13.05 -0.31 3.70
N MET A 92 12.97 -0.85 2.48
CA MET A 92 13.64 -2.08 2.11
C MET A 92 15.01 -1.78 1.51
N ASN A 93 16.03 -2.54 1.92
CA ASN A 93 17.29 -2.53 1.22
C ASN A 93 17.19 -3.28 -0.13
N PRO A 94 18.17 -3.13 -1.05
CA PRO A 94 18.09 -3.73 -2.39
C PRO A 94 17.91 -5.26 -2.37
N GLU A 95 18.55 -5.96 -1.43
CA GLU A 95 18.45 -7.41 -1.31
C GLU A 95 17.05 -7.84 -0.88
N GLN A 96 16.45 -7.14 0.10
CA GLN A 96 15.07 -7.39 0.55
C GLN A 96 14.07 -7.12 -0.56
N LEU A 97 14.24 -6.02 -1.29
CA LEU A 97 13.39 -5.69 -2.43
C LEU A 97 13.50 -6.76 -3.53
N TRP A 98 14.71 -7.23 -3.81
CA TRP A 98 14.92 -8.32 -4.76
C TRP A 98 14.19 -9.57 -4.33
N GLU A 99 14.46 -10.07 -3.12
CA GLU A 99 13.89 -11.31 -2.60
C GLU A 99 12.36 -11.31 -2.54
N THR A 100 11.74 -10.18 -2.21
CA THR A 100 10.30 -10.12 -1.92
C THR A 100 9.44 -9.72 -3.12
N THR A 101 9.97 -8.89 -4.04
CA THR A 101 9.15 -8.30 -5.12
C THR A 101 9.73 -8.46 -6.52
N MET A 102 11.04 -8.74 -6.65
CA MET A 102 11.71 -8.75 -7.94
C MET A 102 12.02 -10.16 -8.43
N ASN A 103 12.47 -11.04 -7.53
CA ASN A 103 12.90 -12.39 -7.88
C ASN A 103 11.72 -13.23 -8.39
N PRO A 104 11.78 -13.77 -9.63
CA PRO A 104 10.70 -14.58 -10.20
C PRO A 104 10.30 -15.80 -9.38
N GLU A 105 11.24 -16.35 -8.59
CA GLU A 105 11.00 -17.56 -7.79
C GLU A 105 10.23 -17.29 -6.49
N THR A 106 10.36 -16.09 -5.93
CA THR A 106 9.84 -15.78 -4.59
C THR A 106 8.80 -14.67 -4.57
N ARG A 107 8.74 -13.85 -5.62
CA ARG A 107 7.78 -12.73 -5.72
C ARG A 107 6.33 -13.20 -5.79
N THR A 108 5.45 -12.46 -5.16
CA THR A 108 3.99 -12.64 -5.30
C THR A 108 3.43 -11.57 -6.24
N LEU A 109 2.74 -12.02 -7.30
CA LEU A 109 2.14 -11.15 -8.30
C LEU A 109 0.64 -11.38 -8.39
N ILE A 110 -0.13 -10.28 -8.42
CA ILE A 110 -1.55 -10.29 -8.78
C ILE A 110 -1.68 -9.88 -10.24
N ARG A 111 -2.29 -10.73 -11.06
CA ARG A 111 -2.60 -10.38 -12.46
C ARG A 111 -3.78 -9.44 -12.50
N VAL A 112 -3.62 -8.34 -13.24
CA VAL A 112 -4.72 -7.40 -13.52
C VAL A 112 -5.58 -7.97 -14.66
N GLN A 113 -6.88 -8.08 -14.41
CA GLN A 113 -7.86 -8.59 -15.36
C GLN A 113 -9.03 -7.62 -15.50
N ILE A 114 -9.66 -7.63 -16.68
CA ILE A 114 -10.89 -6.88 -16.95
C ILE A 114 -11.98 -7.93 -17.18
N ASP A 115 -12.85 -8.11 -16.19
CA ASP A 115 -13.96 -9.07 -16.27
C ASP A 115 -15.10 -8.51 -17.14
N ASP A 116 -15.41 -7.22 -16.99
CA ASP A 116 -16.44 -6.49 -17.71
C ASP A 116 -15.91 -5.13 -18.14
N GLU A 117 -15.77 -4.92 -19.45
CA GLU A 117 -15.23 -3.68 -20.03
C GLU A 117 -16.13 -2.46 -19.78
N VAL A 118 -17.43 -2.64 -19.91
CA VAL A 118 -18.40 -1.53 -19.75
C VAL A 118 -18.41 -1.06 -18.31
N ARG A 119 -18.50 -2.00 -17.37
CA ARG A 119 -18.48 -1.73 -15.94
C ARG A 119 -17.16 -1.11 -15.49
N SER A 120 -16.04 -1.66 -15.95
CA SER A 120 -14.70 -1.15 -15.66
C SER A 120 -14.50 0.26 -16.20
N SER A 121 -14.92 0.51 -17.46
CA SER A 121 -14.84 1.84 -18.09
C SER A 121 -15.67 2.88 -17.33
N LYS A 122 -16.92 2.51 -16.95
CA LYS A 122 -17.78 3.39 -16.13
C LYS A 122 -17.13 3.71 -14.78
N ARG A 123 -16.57 2.71 -14.10
CA ARG A 123 -15.92 2.88 -12.80
C ARG A 123 -14.67 3.76 -12.88
N VAL A 124 -13.80 3.53 -13.87
CA VAL A 124 -12.62 4.36 -14.13
C VAL A 124 -13.04 5.81 -14.46
N THR A 125 -14.08 6.01 -15.27
CA THR A 125 -14.56 7.34 -15.61
C THR A 125 -15.16 8.08 -14.42
N THR A 126 -15.91 7.37 -13.56
CA THR A 126 -16.51 7.96 -12.35
C THR A 126 -15.46 8.32 -11.31
N LEU A 127 -14.53 7.41 -11.01
CA LEU A 127 -13.58 7.58 -9.91
C LEU A 127 -12.33 8.35 -10.30
N MET A 128 -11.86 8.21 -11.56
CA MET A 128 -10.61 8.78 -12.06
C MET A 128 -10.80 9.79 -13.20
N GLY A 129 -12.04 10.18 -13.47
CA GLY A 129 -12.38 11.23 -14.45
C GLY A 129 -12.29 12.64 -13.86
N ASP A 130 -12.49 13.67 -14.71
CA ASP A 130 -12.36 15.07 -14.32
C ASP A 130 -13.54 15.59 -13.48
N LYS A 131 -14.69 14.93 -13.55
CA LYS A 131 -15.91 15.37 -12.87
C LYS A 131 -15.90 14.94 -11.40
N VAL A 132 -16.01 15.91 -10.49
CA VAL A 132 -15.98 15.67 -9.04
C VAL A 132 -17.32 15.13 -8.52
N ALA A 133 -18.46 15.66 -9.01
CA ALA A 133 -19.79 15.31 -8.50
C ALA A 133 -20.12 13.80 -8.57
N PRO A 134 -19.93 13.10 -9.72
CA PRO A 134 -20.19 11.66 -9.78
C PRO A 134 -19.27 10.83 -8.87
N ARG A 135 -18.02 11.30 -8.65
CA ARG A 135 -17.08 10.64 -7.75
C ARG A 135 -17.52 10.76 -6.30
N ARG A 136 -17.94 11.96 -5.87
CA ARG A 136 -18.46 12.20 -4.50
C ARG A 136 -19.69 11.34 -4.24
N GLU A 137 -20.67 11.38 -5.13
CA GLU A 137 -21.89 10.57 -5.02
C GLU A 137 -21.58 9.07 -4.94
N TRP A 138 -20.60 8.60 -5.73
CA TRP A 138 -20.21 7.20 -5.69
C TRP A 138 -19.56 6.83 -4.33
N ILE A 139 -18.68 7.68 -3.80
CA ILE A 139 -18.04 7.47 -2.50
C ILE A 139 -19.08 7.45 -1.37
N GLU A 140 -19.99 8.44 -1.33
CA GLU A 140 -21.05 8.54 -0.32
C GLU A 140 -21.96 7.30 -0.30
N ASN A 141 -22.20 6.69 -1.47
CA ASN A 141 -23.08 5.53 -1.59
C ASN A 141 -22.39 4.17 -1.41
N HIS A 142 -21.06 4.08 -1.45
CA HIS A 142 -20.35 2.80 -1.50
C HIS A 142 -19.25 2.64 -0.45
N VAL A 143 -18.90 3.68 0.29
CA VAL A 143 -17.88 3.63 1.32
C VAL A 143 -18.54 3.69 2.69
N GLU A 144 -18.41 2.62 3.44
CA GLU A 144 -18.71 2.60 4.87
C GLU A 144 -17.45 3.04 5.62
N PHE A 145 -17.49 4.22 6.21
CA PHE A 145 -16.43 4.66 7.11
C PHE A 145 -16.60 3.91 8.43
N GLY A 146 -15.77 2.91 8.65
CA GLY A 146 -15.74 2.19 9.93
C GLY A 146 -15.22 3.13 11.02
N MET A 147 -16.09 3.61 11.90
CA MET A 147 -15.72 4.45 13.04
C MET A 147 -14.79 3.77 14.06
N GLN A 148 -14.47 2.49 13.88
CA GLN A 148 -13.65 1.73 14.83
C GLN A 148 -12.14 1.94 14.66
N GLU A 149 -11.66 2.37 13.50
CA GLU A 149 -10.21 2.63 13.30
C GLU A 149 -9.78 4.02 13.77
N ASP A 150 -10.67 5.01 13.78
CA ASP A 150 -10.33 6.38 14.17
C ASP A 150 -10.20 6.57 15.69
N GLN A 151 -10.88 5.77 16.51
CA GLN A 151 -10.75 5.87 17.97
C GLN A 151 -9.37 5.45 18.49
N SER A 152 -8.73 4.46 17.85
CA SER A 152 -7.38 4.03 18.26
C SER A 152 -6.28 5.04 17.89
N ILE A 153 -6.55 5.92 16.93
CA ILE A 153 -5.63 7.00 16.53
C ILE A 153 -5.77 8.19 17.48
N LEU A 154 -6.97 8.47 17.93
CA LEU A 154 -7.26 9.57 18.87
C LEU A 154 -6.76 9.28 20.29
N ASP A 155 -6.85 8.03 20.76
CA ASP A 155 -6.36 7.63 22.09
C ASP A 155 -4.82 7.61 22.21
N ASN A 156 -4.09 7.60 21.11
CA ASN A 156 -2.61 7.63 21.10
C ASN A 156 -2.01 9.01 20.79
N THR A 157 -2.85 10.03 20.55
CA THR A 157 -2.38 11.38 20.32
C THR A 157 -2.71 12.24 21.54
N GLU A 158 -1.88 12.19 22.59
CA GLU A 158 -1.78 13.30 23.54
C GLU A 158 -1.26 14.52 22.78
N VAL A 159 -2.18 15.32 22.28
CA VAL A 159 -1.87 16.64 21.75
C VAL A 159 -1.55 17.52 22.94
N GLN A 160 -0.27 17.72 23.23
CA GLN A 160 0.17 18.82 24.08
C GLN A 160 -0.12 20.12 23.31
N ILE A 161 -1.24 20.75 23.66
CA ILE A 161 -1.53 22.12 23.27
C ILE A 161 -0.56 22.98 24.07
N LEU A 162 0.50 23.45 23.42
CA LEU A 162 1.32 24.54 23.96
C LEU A 162 0.50 25.81 23.75
N ASP A 163 -0.13 26.28 24.82
CA ASP A 163 -0.69 27.61 24.90
C ASP A 163 0.49 28.62 24.81
N THR A 164 0.65 29.20 23.63
CA THR A 164 1.48 30.40 23.47
C THR A 164 0.63 31.56 23.95
N GLU A 165 0.84 31.95 25.21
CA GLU A 165 0.41 33.25 25.69
C GLU A 165 1.20 34.31 24.90
N GLU A 166 0.52 35.08 24.07
CA GLU A 166 1.04 36.28 23.44
C GLU A 166 1.00 37.37 24.51
N ASP A 167 2.18 37.71 25.05
CA ASP A 167 2.39 38.92 25.85
C ASP A 167 2.36 40.14 24.92
N ASP A 168 1.19 40.74 24.78
CA ASP A 168 1.05 42.10 24.26
C ASP A 168 1.51 43.12 25.34
N GLU A 169 2.79 43.49 25.33
CA GLU A 169 3.25 44.69 26.01
C GLU A 169 3.10 45.90 25.07
N GLU A 170 2.02 46.64 25.29
CA GLU A 170 1.89 48.02 24.84
C GLU A 170 2.89 48.89 25.60
N GLU A 171 3.92 49.39 24.95
CA GLU A 171 4.65 50.59 25.42
C GLU A 171 4.08 51.83 24.75
N VAL A 172 3.36 52.59 25.58
CA VAL A 172 3.01 54.02 25.38
C VAL A 172 4.19 54.87 25.83
N ASN A 173 4.78 55.63 24.90
CA ASN A 173 5.28 56.98 25.11
C ASN A 173 5.71 57.62 23.79
#